data_61d092b6db6dcd1ef765a2455ddb06e5
#
_entry.id   61d092b6db6dcd1ef765a2455ddb06e5
#
_cell.length_a   1.000
_cell.length_b   1.000
_cell.length_c   1.000
_cell.angle_alpha   90.00
_cell.angle_beta   90.00
_cell.angle_gamma   90.00
#
_symmetry.space_group_name_H-M   'P 1'
#
loop_
_entity.id
_entity.type
_entity.pdbx_description
1 polymer ?
#
loop_
_entity_poly.entity_id
_entity_poly.type
_entity_poly.pdbx_seq_one_letter_code
_entity_poly.pdbx_strand_id
1 'polypeptide(L)'
;MIIIKQEKTKNEKVKKDLLNPKNDYVFKRIFGHQGNESITKSFISAVLNQNITDVVLESDSCLPKDMLDDKVGILDIKVKIDNHINCDVEMQVVDKKNIEKRILFYCSKMYAQSITTGTDYIHLEKSIAILISNYELESLKEIKKYVSKWNLREEDYKNVILTDDIEIVIIELPKFKKYINDTALADWVKFIINPKVIDMSNEDVKKAKKVLDEISQDEHAIRLAELREKYIMDQKATEAAGYDKGYENGIAANKIETAKKLKAKGVDINIIHETTDLPIDEINKL
;
A
#
# COMPACT_ATOMS: atom_id res chain seq x y z
N MET A 1 -33.43 24.81 -55.53
CA MET A 1 -32.13 25.17 -54.98
C MET A 1 -32.17 24.85 -53.49
N ILE A 2 -31.76 23.64 -53.13
CA ILE A 2 -31.83 23.11 -51.77
C ILE A 2 -30.42 23.32 -51.15
N ILE A 3 -30.38 24.19 -50.12
CA ILE A 3 -29.15 24.45 -49.39
C ILE A 3 -28.99 23.39 -48.30
N ILE A 4 -28.07 22.49 -48.50
CA ILE A 4 -27.66 21.48 -47.48
C ILE A 4 -26.76 22.22 -46.48
N LYS A 5 -27.26 22.47 -45.26
CA LYS A 5 -26.44 22.91 -44.12
C LYS A 5 -25.60 21.73 -43.67
N GLN A 6 -24.27 21.81 -43.86
CA GLN A 6 -23.34 20.95 -43.20
C GLN A 6 -23.28 21.26 -41.70
N GLU A 7 -23.81 20.35 -40.88
CA GLU A 7 -23.57 20.34 -39.44
C GLU A 7 -22.10 19.98 -39.19
N LYS A 8 -21.36 20.94 -38.68
CA LYS A 8 -20.04 20.70 -38.10
C LYS A 8 -20.24 19.95 -36.77
N THR A 9 -20.10 18.66 -36.77
CA THR A 9 -19.93 17.85 -35.54
C THR A 9 -18.68 18.33 -34.84
N LYS A 10 -18.82 19.14 -33.80
CA LYS A 10 -17.80 19.36 -32.79
C LYS A 10 -17.55 18.05 -32.07
N ASN A 11 -16.45 17.37 -32.40
CA ASN A 11 -15.88 16.35 -31.55
C ASN A 11 -15.39 17.02 -30.25
N GLU A 12 -16.27 17.21 -29.30
CA GLU A 12 -15.88 17.43 -27.90
C GLU A 12 -15.26 16.10 -27.42
N LYS A 13 -13.93 16.05 -27.36
CA LYS A 13 -13.21 14.98 -26.64
C LYS A 13 -13.76 14.99 -25.21
N VAL A 14 -14.57 14.03 -24.86
CA VAL A 14 -15.00 13.80 -23.47
C VAL A 14 -13.72 13.66 -22.66
N LYS A 15 -13.45 14.63 -21.79
CA LYS A 15 -12.27 14.64 -20.95
C LYS A 15 -12.46 13.51 -19.95
N LYS A 16 -11.81 12.36 -20.20
CA LYS A 16 -11.86 11.23 -19.28
C LYS A 16 -11.32 11.66 -17.92
N ASP A 17 -11.91 11.15 -16.85
CA ASP A 17 -11.40 11.40 -15.49
C ASP A 17 -9.99 10.84 -15.32
N LEU A 18 -9.19 11.54 -14.50
CA LEU A 18 -7.84 11.08 -14.18
C LEU A 18 -7.90 9.79 -13.38
N LEU A 19 -7.05 8.83 -13.74
CA LEU A 19 -6.79 7.66 -12.93
C LEU A 19 -6.23 8.07 -11.56
N ASN A 20 -6.52 7.26 -10.54
CA ASN A 20 -6.09 7.54 -9.18
C ASN A 20 -4.66 7.04 -8.95
N PRO A 21 -3.67 7.92 -8.63
CA PRO A 21 -2.29 7.50 -8.38
C PRO A 21 -2.13 6.56 -7.20
N LYS A 22 -3.11 6.48 -6.29
CA LYS A 22 -3.10 5.51 -5.17
C LYS A 22 -3.49 4.10 -5.59
N ASN A 23 -4.06 3.91 -6.78
CA ASN A 23 -4.19 2.58 -7.37
C ASN A 23 -2.80 2.04 -7.64
N ASP A 24 -2.46 0.87 -7.09
CA ASP A 24 -1.11 0.29 -7.15
C ASP A 24 -0.66 0.02 -8.59
N TYR A 25 -1.57 -0.37 -9.49
CA TYR A 25 -1.27 -0.47 -10.92
C TYR A 25 -0.90 0.89 -11.52
N VAL A 26 -1.69 1.94 -11.23
CA VAL A 26 -1.41 3.31 -11.72
C VAL A 26 -0.10 3.84 -11.15
N PHE A 27 0.14 3.61 -9.85
CA PHE A 27 1.39 3.97 -9.18
C PHE A 27 2.59 3.33 -9.87
N LYS A 28 2.53 2.02 -10.12
CA LYS A 28 3.60 1.30 -10.82
C LYS A 28 3.80 1.82 -12.25
N ARG A 29 2.73 2.16 -12.97
CA ARG A 29 2.82 2.75 -14.31
C ARG A 29 3.53 4.10 -14.31
N ILE A 30 3.38 4.92 -13.26
CA ILE A 30 4.03 6.22 -13.13
C ILE A 30 5.49 6.07 -12.72
N PHE A 31 5.76 5.27 -11.67
CA PHE A 31 7.07 5.23 -11.02
C PHE A 31 7.91 4.00 -11.39
N GLY A 32 7.34 2.93 -11.89
CA GLY A 32 8.03 1.67 -12.18
C GLY A 32 8.16 1.33 -13.66
N HIS A 33 7.69 2.18 -14.58
CA HIS A 33 7.78 1.93 -16.00
C HIS A 33 9.12 2.39 -16.55
N GLN A 34 9.76 1.55 -17.39
CA GLN A 34 10.99 1.94 -18.10
C GLN A 34 10.75 3.20 -18.94
N GLY A 35 11.68 4.14 -18.85
CA GLY A 35 11.56 5.48 -19.42
C GLY A 35 11.13 6.55 -18.39
N ASN A 36 10.69 6.13 -17.18
CA ASN A 36 10.31 7.03 -16.09
C ASN A 36 11.36 7.10 -14.97
N GLU A 37 12.60 6.64 -15.23
CA GLU A 37 13.70 6.58 -14.23
C GLU A 37 13.94 7.94 -13.57
N SER A 38 13.82 9.04 -14.31
CA SER A 38 13.98 10.39 -13.76
C SER A 38 12.90 10.76 -12.75
N ILE A 39 11.66 10.30 -12.96
CA ILE A 39 10.53 10.49 -12.03
C ILE A 39 10.78 9.68 -10.75
N THR A 40 11.15 8.42 -10.91
CA THR A 40 11.43 7.50 -9.81
C THR A 40 12.62 7.97 -8.98
N LYS A 41 13.69 8.40 -9.63
CA LYS A 41 14.87 8.99 -8.99
C LYS A 41 14.49 10.20 -8.13
N SER A 42 13.75 11.15 -8.68
CA SER A 42 13.33 12.35 -7.98
C SER A 42 12.43 12.03 -6.78
N PHE A 43 11.49 11.08 -6.95
CA PHE A 43 10.63 10.62 -5.86
C PHE A 43 11.44 9.97 -4.73
N ILE A 44 12.31 8.99 -5.04
CA ILE A 44 13.11 8.29 -4.03
C ILE A 44 14.09 9.25 -3.35
N SER A 45 14.71 10.18 -4.11
CA SER A 45 15.56 11.23 -3.53
C SER A 45 14.81 12.07 -2.50
N ALA A 46 13.56 12.44 -2.78
CA ALA A 46 12.71 13.19 -1.85
C ALA A 46 12.33 12.36 -0.62
N VAL A 47 12.03 11.05 -0.78
CA VAL A 47 11.71 10.14 0.33
C VAL A 47 12.88 9.94 1.25
N LEU A 48 14.05 9.65 0.69
CA LEU A 48 15.27 9.40 1.46
C LEU A 48 15.90 10.70 2.00
N ASN A 49 15.54 11.84 1.41
CA ASN A 49 16.19 13.14 1.62
C ASN A 49 17.70 13.07 1.31
N GLN A 50 18.03 12.45 0.16
CA GLN A 50 19.39 12.23 -0.30
C GLN A 50 19.50 12.56 -1.78
N ASN A 51 20.66 12.99 -2.22
CA ASN A 51 20.94 13.18 -3.64
C ASN A 51 21.32 11.83 -4.24
N ILE A 52 20.44 11.30 -5.10
CA ILE A 52 20.65 10.06 -5.87
C ILE A 52 21.13 10.45 -7.27
N THR A 53 22.22 9.84 -7.71
CA THR A 53 22.82 10.12 -9.02
C THR A 53 22.13 9.34 -10.14
N ASP A 54 21.82 8.06 -9.87
CA ASP A 54 21.24 7.18 -10.88
C ASP A 54 20.25 6.17 -10.27
N VAL A 55 19.28 5.74 -11.08
CA VAL A 55 18.39 4.64 -10.74
C VAL A 55 18.17 3.75 -11.96
N VAL A 56 18.18 2.45 -11.74
CA VAL A 56 17.83 1.44 -12.74
C VAL A 56 16.58 0.72 -12.25
N LEU A 57 15.53 0.74 -13.06
CA LEU A 57 14.32 -0.02 -12.80
C LEU A 57 14.55 -1.49 -13.15
N GLU A 58 14.39 -2.39 -12.19
CA GLU A 58 14.44 -3.83 -12.46
C GLU A 58 13.14 -4.25 -13.15
N SER A 59 13.30 -4.80 -14.35
CA SER A 59 12.31 -5.30 -15.29
C SER A 59 10.83 -5.02 -15.05
N ASP A 60 10.17 -4.52 -16.07
CA ASP A 60 8.73 -4.26 -16.14
C ASP A 60 7.94 -5.59 -16.08
N SER A 61 7.82 -6.17 -14.88
CA SER A 61 7.06 -7.41 -14.64
C SER A 61 5.53 -7.21 -14.63
N CYS A 62 5.05 -6.08 -15.13
CA CYS A 62 3.63 -5.83 -15.34
C CYS A 62 3.10 -6.57 -16.57
N LEU A 63 3.13 -7.91 -16.56
CA LEU A 63 2.41 -8.67 -17.56
C LEU A 63 0.93 -8.76 -17.16
N PRO A 64 -0.01 -8.60 -18.12
CA PRO A 64 -1.46 -8.74 -17.85
C PRO A 64 -1.85 -10.08 -17.23
N LYS A 65 -1.06 -11.15 -17.46
CA LYS A 65 -1.25 -12.47 -16.85
C LYS A 65 -1.05 -12.46 -15.33
N ASP A 66 -0.10 -11.67 -14.82
CA ASP A 66 0.19 -11.59 -13.39
C ASP A 66 -0.93 -10.92 -12.59
N MET A 67 -1.78 -10.15 -13.25
CA MET A 67 -2.95 -9.50 -12.65
C MET A 67 -4.18 -10.41 -12.56
N LEU A 68 -4.28 -11.45 -13.39
CA LEU A 68 -5.45 -12.33 -13.48
C LEU A 68 -5.30 -13.60 -12.63
N ASP A 69 -4.09 -14.11 -12.44
CA ASP A 69 -3.79 -15.33 -11.67
C ASP A 69 -3.35 -15.02 -10.23
N ASP A 70 -3.61 -13.83 -9.73
CA ASP A 70 -2.96 -13.26 -8.57
C ASP A 70 -3.40 -13.82 -7.22
N LYS A 71 -2.72 -14.89 -6.83
CA LYS A 71 -2.47 -15.17 -5.40
C LYS A 71 -1.26 -14.41 -4.85
N VAL A 72 -0.50 -13.70 -5.69
CA VAL A 72 0.74 -12.99 -5.35
C VAL A 72 0.71 -11.61 -6.00
N GLY A 73 -0.12 -10.71 -5.49
CA GLY A 73 -0.19 -9.32 -5.93
C GLY A 73 1.07 -8.53 -5.58
N ILE A 74 2.17 -8.79 -6.28
CA ILE A 74 3.42 -8.06 -6.12
C ILE A 74 3.45 -6.99 -7.21
N LEU A 75 2.90 -5.82 -6.90
CA LEU A 75 3.06 -4.63 -7.73
C LEU A 75 4.15 -3.71 -7.15
N ASP A 76 5.23 -4.33 -6.67
CA ASP A 76 6.38 -3.62 -6.11
C ASP A 76 7.22 -3.02 -7.24
N ILE A 77 7.82 -1.88 -6.97
CA ILE A 77 8.78 -1.22 -7.88
C ILE A 77 10.17 -1.50 -7.35
N LYS A 78 10.88 -2.38 -8.02
CA LYS A 78 12.27 -2.71 -7.68
C LYS A 78 13.22 -1.78 -8.40
N VAL A 79 14.10 -1.18 -7.63
CA VAL A 79 15.02 -0.15 -8.11
C VAL A 79 16.42 -0.44 -7.59
N LYS A 80 17.41 -0.38 -8.48
CA LYS A 80 18.82 -0.32 -8.12
C LYS A 80 19.23 1.15 -8.08
N ILE A 81 19.69 1.64 -6.93
CA ILE A 81 20.14 3.01 -6.73
C ILE A 81 21.66 3.03 -6.75
N ASP A 82 22.24 3.93 -7.56
CA ASP A 82 23.68 4.16 -7.68
C ASP A 82 24.51 2.87 -7.83
N ASN A 83 23.92 1.84 -8.47
CA ASN A 83 24.48 0.51 -8.75
C ASN A 83 24.81 -0.37 -7.53
N HIS A 84 24.53 0.04 -6.29
CA HIS A 84 24.92 -0.71 -5.09
C HIS A 84 23.86 -0.72 -3.97
N ILE A 85 22.71 -0.07 -4.14
CA ILE A 85 21.62 -0.09 -3.15
C ILE A 85 20.39 -0.71 -3.81
N ASN A 86 19.83 -1.74 -3.18
CA ASN A 86 18.57 -2.33 -3.59
C ASN A 86 17.43 -1.57 -2.91
N CYS A 87 16.43 -1.17 -3.67
CA CYS A 87 15.27 -0.45 -3.14
C CYS A 87 13.99 -1.07 -3.68
N ASP A 88 13.04 -1.29 -2.78
CA ASP A 88 11.69 -1.76 -3.09
C ASP A 88 10.67 -0.71 -2.67
N VAL A 89 9.77 -0.32 -3.58
CA VAL A 89 8.73 0.68 -3.32
C VAL A 89 7.36 0.07 -3.51
N GLU A 90 6.59 -0.03 -2.44
CA GLU A 90 5.26 -0.63 -2.42
C GLU A 90 4.18 0.40 -2.11
N MET A 91 3.10 0.45 -2.93
CA MET A 91 1.86 1.17 -2.63
C MET A 91 0.83 0.20 -2.06
N GLN A 92 0.43 0.41 -0.81
CA GLN A 92 -0.53 -0.45 -0.12
C GLN A 92 -1.85 0.29 0.15
N VAL A 93 -2.94 -0.20 -0.46
CA VAL A 93 -4.27 0.44 -0.40
C VAL A 93 -5.17 -0.19 0.66
N VAL A 94 -4.96 -1.46 0.97
CA VAL A 94 -5.73 -2.25 1.95
C VAL A 94 -4.85 -2.51 3.15
N ASP A 95 -5.41 -2.29 4.36
CA ASP A 95 -4.74 -2.66 5.61
C ASP A 95 -4.67 -4.19 5.70
N LYS A 96 -3.49 -4.73 5.43
CA LYS A 96 -3.21 -6.16 5.62
C LYS A 96 -2.58 -6.36 6.97
N LYS A 97 -3.19 -7.23 7.79
CA LYS A 97 -2.61 -7.60 9.09
C LYS A 97 -1.13 -8.00 8.92
N ASN A 98 -0.29 -7.55 9.86
CA ASN A 98 1.15 -7.81 9.90
C ASN A 98 1.96 -7.19 8.74
N ILE A 99 1.58 -6.03 8.24
CA ILE A 99 2.31 -5.34 7.17
C ILE A 99 3.76 -5.04 7.58
N GLU A 100 4.01 -4.73 8.85
CA GLU A 100 5.34 -4.46 9.40
C GLU A 100 6.26 -5.71 9.30
N LYS A 101 5.72 -6.89 9.61
CA LYS A 101 6.46 -8.15 9.46
C LYS A 101 6.73 -8.45 7.99
N ARG A 102 5.75 -8.14 7.13
CA ARG A 102 5.85 -8.38 5.69
C ARG A 102 6.93 -7.51 5.07
N ILE A 103 6.94 -6.21 5.34
CA ILE A 103 7.95 -5.30 4.78
C ILE A 103 9.35 -5.64 5.29
N LEU A 104 9.48 -5.97 6.58
CA LEU A 104 10.75 -6.41 7.15
C LEU A 104 11.23 -7.72 6.49
N PHE A 105 10.33 -8.69 6.28
CA PHE A 105 10.67 -9.96 5.62
C PHE A 105 11.21 -9.72 4.19
N TYR A 106 10.53 -8.92 3.38
CA TYR A 106 10.98 -8.66 2.00
C TYR A 106 12.27 -7.84 1.94
N CYS A 107 12.42 -6.84 2.81
CA CYS A 107 13.67 -6.09 2.93
C CYS A 107 14.84 -6.99 3.33
N SER A 108 14.65 -7.86 4.32
CA SER A 108 15.67 -8.83 4.77
C SER A 108 16.00 -9.87 3.69
N LYS A 109 14.98 -10.32 2.94
CA LYS A 109 15.17 -11.24 1.82
C LYS A 109 16.00 -10.60 0.70
N MET A 110 15.69 -9.35 0.35
CA MET A 110 16.43 -8.57 -0.65
C MET A 110 17.89 -8.40 -0.22
N TYR A 111 18.15 -8.08 1.05
CA TYR A 111 19.48 -8.00 1.63
C TYR A 111 20.22 -9.34 1.54
N ALA A 112 19.61 -10.43 2.00
CA ALA A 112 20.23 -11.77 1.97
C ALA A 112 20.50 -12.27 0.55
N GLN A 113 19.70 -11.86 -0.44
CA GLN A 113 19.87 -12.24 -1.85
C GLN A 113 20.90 -11.39 -2.60
N SER A 114 21.44 -10.33 -1.98
CA SER A 114 22.44 -9.46 -2.62
C SER A 114 23.82 -10.11 -2.78
N ILE A 115 24.06 -11.26 -2.10
CA ILE A 115 25.26 -12.06 -2.28
C ILE A 115 24.94 -13.52 -2.62
N THR A 116 25.92 -14.21 -3.21
CA THR A 116 25.86 -15.64 -3.50
C THR A 116 26.71 -16.45 -2.53
N THR A 117 26.45 -17.76 -2.43
CA THR A 117 27.22 -18.68 -1.59
C THR A 117 28.72 -18.59 -1.89
N GLY A 118 29.53 -18.39 -0.85
CA GLY A 118 31.00 -18.28 -0.97
C GLY A 118 31.52 -16.86 -1.21
N THR A 119 30.63 -15.87 -1.30
CA THR A 119 31.03 -14.45 -1.39
C THR A 119 31.24 -13.87 0.02
N ASP A 120 32.21 -12.97 0.18
CA ASP A 120 32.46 -12.28 1.45
C ASP A 120 31.30 -11.33 1.79
N TYR A 121 30.97 -11.21 3.08
CA TYR A 121 29.90 -10.35 3.59
C TYR A 121 30.13 -8.85 3.31
N ILE A 122 31.35 -8.42 3.00
CA ILE A 122 31.66 -7.04 2.58
C ILE A 122 30.94 -6.65 1.29
N HIS A 123 30.50 -7.63 0.52
CA HIS A 123 29.75 -7.41 -0.74
C HIS A 123 28.23 -7.40 -0.55
N LEU A 124 27.73 -7.51 0.69
CA LEU A 124 26.33 -7.28 0.97
C LEU A 124 25.94 -5.84 0.60
N GLU A 125 24.85 -5.71 -0.14
CA GLU A 125 24.37 -4.42 -0.61
C GLU A 125 23.25 -3.90 0.30
N LYS A 126 23.32 -2.62 0.61
CA LYS A 126 22.24 -1.94 1.35
C LYS A 126 20.89 -2.21 0.70
N SER A 127 19.90 -2.48 1.55
CA SER A 127 18.52 -2.74 1.13
C SER A 127 17.56 -1.77 1.81
N ILE A 128 16.76 -1.09 1.00
CA ILE A 128 15.78 -0.09 1.43
C ILE A 128 14.39 -0.56 1.01
N ALA A 129 13.44 -0.57 1.96
CA ALA A 129 12.04 -0.80 1.64
C ALA A 129 11.22 0.47 1.94
N ILE A 130 10.46 0.95 0.95
CA ILE A 130 9.60 2.12 1.06
C ILE A 130 8.15 1.66 0.95
N LEU A 131 7.40 1.78 2.05
CA LEU A 131 5.97 1.50 2.09
C LEU A 131 5.18 2.80 2.04
N ILE A 132 4.26 2.91 1.10
CA ILE A 132 3.29 4.00 1.04
C ILE A 132 1.92 3.41 1.36
N SER A 133 1.33 3.82 2.49
CA SER A 133 0.02 3.30 2.91
C SER A 133 -1.08 4.33 2.75
N ASN A 134 -2.25 3.90 2.23
CA ASN A 134 -3.46 4.72 2.17
C ASN A 134 -4.33 4.57 3.44
N TYR A 135 -3.74 4.11 4.54
CA TYR A 135 -4.33 3.96 5.86
C TYR A 135 -3.29 4.25 6.94
N GLU A 136 -3.74 4.56 8.16
CA GLU A 136 -2.86 4.73 9.32
C GLU A 136 -2.58 3.34 9.94
N LEU A 137 -1.30 3.02 10.21
CA LEU A 137 -0.92 1.78 10.88
C LEU A 137 -1.15 1.92 12.38
N GLU A 138 -1.89 0.97 12.97
CA GLU A 138 -2.21 0.99 14.41
C GLU A 138 -0.95 0.99 15.29
N SER A 139 0.08 0.25 14.89
CA SER A 139 1.39 0.22 15.56
C SER A 139 2.13 1.57 15.55
N LEU A 140 1.79 2.47 14.62
CA LEU A 140 2.44 3.76 14.44
C LEU A 140 1.56 4.95 14.83
N LYS A 141 0.43 4.74 15.51
CA LYS A 141 -0.53 5.79 15.85
C LYS A 141 0.06 6.91 16.71
N GLU A 142 1.07 6.60 17.54
CA GLU A 142 1.75 7.59 18.38
C GLU A 142 2.75 8.47 17.59
N ILE A 143 3.10 8.08 16.36
CA ILE A 143 4.02 8.85 15.52
C ILE A 143 3.25 9.98 14.83
N LYS A 144 3.48 11.22 15.30
CA LYS A 144 2.82 12.44 14.82
C LYS A 144 3.55 13.07 13.62
N LYS A 145 3.80 12.26 12.59
CA LYS A 145 4.35 12.67 11.29
C LYS A 145 3.91 11.65 10.24
N TYR A 146 3.84 12.07 8.99
CA TYR A 146 3.37 11.19 7.90
C TYR A 146 4.48 10.31 7.31
N VAL A 147 5.74 10.54 7.65
CA VAL A 147 6.88 9.72 7.23
C VAL A 147 7.69 9.28 8.45
N SER A 148 8.01 7.99 8.52
CA SER A 148 8.88 7.42 9.56
C SER A 148 9.99 6.59 8.90
N LYS A 149 11.21 6.68 9.47
CA LYS A 149 12.39 5.95 9.02
C LYS A 149 12.89 5.02 10.12
N TRP A 150 13.22 3.81 9.74
CA TRP A 150 13.57 2.73 10.64
C TRP A 150 14.88 2.09 10.21
N ASN A 151 15.80 1.91 11.15
CA ASN A 151 17.09 1.25 10.98
C ASN A 151 17.51 0.58 12.28
N LEU A 152 18.57 -0.21 12.25
CA LEU A 152 19.10 -0.90 13.41
C LEU A 152 19.93 0.05 14.27
N ARG A 153 19.45 0.31 15.49
CA ARG A 153 20.10 1.23 16.44
C ARG A 153 20.25 0.57 17.80
N GLU A 154 21.23 1.04 18.55
CA GLU A 154 21.37 0.70 19.95
C GLU A 154 20.19 1.29 20.75
N GLU A 155 19.67 0.54 21.74
CA GLU A 155 18.42 0.86 22.43
C GLU A 155 18.55 2.10 23.33
N ASP A 156 19.63 2.20 24.08
CA ASP A 156 19.88 3.32 25.00
C ASP A 156 20.59 4.48 24.29
N TYR A 157 21.47 4.18 23.35
CA TYR A 157 22.27 5.15 22.58
C TYR A 157 21.72 5.30 21.15
N LYS A 158 20.54 5.86 21.02
CA LYS A 158 19.77 5.94 19.74
C LYS A 158 20.49 6.64 18.59
N ASN A 159 21.55 7.37 18.86
CA ASN A 159 22.41 7.98 17.84
C ASN A 159 23.45 7.00 17.27
N VAL A 160 23.65 5.83 17.94
CA VAL A 160 24.57 4.79 17.49
C VAL A 160 23.81 3.82 16.60
N ILE A 161 24.23 3.72 15.35
CA ILE A 161 23.68 2.82 14.34
C ILE A 161 24.57 1.58 14.30
N LEU A 162 23.98 0.37 14.40
CA LEU A 162 24.72 -0.89 14.26
C LEU A 162 25.21 -1.05 12.82
N THR A 163 24.31 -0.87 11.87
CA THR A 163 24.58 -0.85 10.42
C THR A 163 23.46 -0.06 9.73
N ASP A 164 23.75 0.56 8.61
CA ASP A 164 22.79 1.25 7.76
C ASP A 164 22.36 0.40 6.54
N ASP A 165 22.74 -0.88 6.51
CA ASP A 165 22.46 -1.79 5.40
C ASP A 165 20.96 -2.11 5.24
N ILE A 166 20.17 -2.02 6.31
CA ILE A 166 18.71 -2.19 6.26
C ILE A 166 18.04 -0.91 6.70
N GLU A 167 17.23 -0.36 5.80
CA GLU A 167 16.41 0.82 6.05
C GLU A 167 14.97 0.59 5.61
N ILE A 168 14.00 0.94 6.46
CA ILE A 168 12.58 0.91 6.11
C ILE A 168 12.03 2.32 6.24
N VAL A 169 11.31 2.78 5.21
CA VAL A 169 10.61 4.06 5.22
C VAL A 169 9.12 3.81 5.06
N ILE A 170 8.32 4.34 5.97
CA ILE A 170 6.86 4.22 5.92
C ILE A 170 6.26 5.60 5.76
N ILE A 171 5.42 5.76 4.73
CA ILE A 171 4.69 6.98 4.40
C ILE A 171 3.19 6.68 4.56
N GLU A 172 2.55 7.32 5.56
CA GLU A 172 1.14 7.15 5.86
C GLU A 172 0.36 8.36 5.27
N LEU A 173 -0.23 8.20 4.10
CA LEU A 173 -0.92 9.27 3.37
C LEU A 173 -2.03 9.98 4.19
N PRO A 174 -2.84 9.28 5.02
CA PRO A 174 -3.87 9.96 5.82
C PRO A 174 -3.30 10.94 6.86
N LYS A 175 -2.09 10.68 7.37
CA LYS A 175 -1.41 11.57 8.33
C LYS A 175 -0.92 12.86 7.69
N PHE A 176 -0.75 12.92 6.37
CA PHE A 176 -0.22 14.09 5.66
C PHE A 176 -1.03 15.35 5.94
N LYS A 177 -2.36 15.28 5.92
CA LYS A 177 -3.23 16.44 6.19
C LYS A 177 -3.05 17.02 7.60
N LYS A 178 -2.68 16.17 8.56
CA LYS A 178 -2.51 16.55 9.98
C LYS A 178 -1.12 17.11 10.27
N TYR A 179 -0.11 16.66 9.53
CA TYR A 179 1.31 16.89 9.83
C TYR A 179 2.09 17.35 8.59
N ILE A 180 1.51 18.29 7.83
CA ILE A 180 2.15 18.86 6.64
C ILE A 180 3.45 19.58 7.04
N ASN A 181 4.49 19.31 6.27
CA ASN A 181 5.73 20.09 6.26
C ASN A 181 6.06 20.48 4.81
N ASP A 182 6.80 21.57 4.64
CA ASP A 182 7.17 22.06 3.32
C ASP A 182 8.49 21.42 2.89
N THR A 183 8.40 20.27 2.24
CA THR A 183 9.54 19.48 1.76
C THR A 183 9.30 18.99 0.35
N ALA A 184 10.38 18.63 -0.38
CA ALA A 184 10.25 18.00 -1.70
C ALA A 184 9.36 16.73 -1.67
N LEU A 185 9.35 15.98 -0.58
CA LEU A 185 8.45 14.84 -0.39
C LEU A 185 6.98 15.27 -0.31
N ALA A 186 6.69 16.44 0.28
CA ALA A 186 5.31 16.94 0.39
C ALA A 186 4.66 17.12 -0.98
N ASP A 187 5.39 17.56 -2.00
CA ASP A 187 4.87 17.73 -3.35
C ASP A 187 4.50 16.38 -3.99
N TRP A 188 5.32 15.37 -3.78
CA TRP A 188 5.03 13.99 -4.21
C TRP A 188 3.80 13.42 -3.50
N VAL A 189 3.68 13.62 -2.20
CA VAL A 189 2.53 13.16 -1.42
C VAL A 189 1.25 13.88 -1.85
N LYS A 190 1.30 15.20 -2.09
CA LYS A 190 0.18 15.96 -2.67
C LYS A 190 -0.25 15.38 -4.01
N PHE A 191 0.72 15.08 -4.91
CA PHE A 191 0.45 14.46 -6.20
C PHE A 191 -0.26 13.11 -6.06
N ILE A 192 0.23 12.24 -5.18
CA ILE A 192 -0.36 10.91 -4.96
C ILE A 192 -1.78 11.03 -4.37
N ILE A 193 -2.02 11.97 -3.45
CA ILE A 193 -3.32 12.15 -2.81
C ILE A 193 -4.34 12.77 -3.76
N ASN A 194 -3.97 13.85 -4.46
CA ASN A 194 -4.85 14.58 -5.36
C ASN A 194 -4.10 15.25 -6.52
N PRO A 195 -3.93 14.55 -7.64
CA PRO A 195 -3.20 15.05 -8.79
C PRO A 195 -3.88 16.23 -9.54
N LYS A 196 -5.12 16.59 -9.15
CA LYS A 196 -5.86 17.73 -9.75
C LYS A 196 -5.46 19.08 -9.15
N VAL A 197 -4.93 19.07 -7.92
CA VAL A 197 -4.57 20.28 -7.15
C VAL A 197 -3.07 20.24 -6.86
N ILE A 198 -2.26 20.52 -7.87
CA ILE A 198 -0.80 20.57 -7.71
C ILE A 198 -0.34 21.98 -8.03
N ASP A 199 0.41 22.58 -7.11
CA ASP A 199 1.26 23.72 -7.43
C ASP A 199 2.41 23.21 -8.31
N MET A 200 2.44 23.69 -9.53
CA MET A 200 3.33 23.21 -10.61
C MET A 200 4.76 23.76 -10.49
N SER A 201 5.27 23.97 -9.28
CA SER A 201 6.63 24.43 -9.05
C SER A 201 7.68 23.32 -9.25
N ASN A 202 7.32 22.05 -8.95
CA ASN A 202 8.23 20.92 -9.08
C ASN A 202 8.16 20.29 -10.48
N GLU A 203 9.24 20.42 -11.26
CA GLU A 203 9.30 19.93 -12.66
C GLU A 203 9.15 18.40 -12.77
N ASP A 204 9.63 17.62 -11.81
CA ASP A 204 9.54 16.16 -11.88
C ASP A 204 8.14 15.68 -11.53
N VAL A 205 7.44 16.38 -10.63
CA VAL A 205 6.00 16.14 -10.38
C VAL A 205 5.17 16.49 -11.62
N LYS A 206 5.54 17.54 -12.37
CA LYS A 206 4.91 17.83 -13.67
C LYS A 206 5.08 16.69 -14.68
N LYS A 207 6.28 16.09 -14.75
CA LYS A 207 6.53 14.92 -15.61
C LYS A 207 5.63 13.74 -15.19
N ALA A 208 5.56 13.44 -13.90
CA ALA A 208 4.69 12.40 -13.37
C ALA A 208 3.20 12.66 -13.69
N LYS A 209 2.77 13.93 -13.57
CA LYS A 209 1.42 14.33 -13.95
C LYS A 209 1.15 14.13 -15.44
N LYS A 210 2.11 14.43 -16.30
CA LYS A 210 2.00 14.20 -17.75
C LYS A 210 1.82 12.71 -18.05
N VAL A 211 2.63 11.84 -17.41
CA VAL A 211 2.47 10.39 -17.53
C VAL A 211 1.08 9.95 -17.07
N LEU A 212 0.60 10.47 -15.94
CA LEU A 212 -0.75 10.19 -15.46
C LEU A 212 -1.84 10.65 -16.46
N ASP A 213 -1.69 11.82 -17.08
CA ASP A 213 -2.60 12.32 -18.09
C ASP A 213 -2.63 11.41 -19.33
N GLU A 214 -1.47 10.91 -19.76
CA GLU A 214 -1.34 9.99 -20.89
C GLU A 214 -1.99 8.65 -20.62
N ILE A 215 -1.69 7.98 -19.48
CA ILE A 215 -2.30 6.69 -19.13
C ILE A 215 -3.79 6.81 -18.84
N SER A 216 -4.28 7.98 -18.43
CA SER A 216 -5.71 8.24 -18.21
C SER A 216 -6.50 8.39 -19.53
N GLN A 217 -5.82 8.46 -20.69
CA GLN A 217 -6.43 8.41 -22.02
C GLN A 217 -6.33 7.02 -22.67
N ASP A 218 -5.48 6.14 -22.14
CA ASP A 218 -5.28 4.77 -22.63
C ASP A 218 -6.39 3.85 -22.12
N GLU A 219 -7.21 3.31 -23.03
CA GLU A 219 -8.33 2.43 -22.70
C GLU A 219 -7.88 1.14 -22.01
N HIS A 220 -6.74 0.60 -22.39
CA HIS A 220 -6.20 -0.60 -21.77
C HIS A 220 -5.75 -0.31 -20.33
N ALA A 221 -5.04 0.80 -20.09
CA ALA A 221 -4.64 1.22 -18.75
C ALA A 221 -5.85 1.51 -17.85
N ILE A 222 -6.88 2.16 -18.37
CA ILE A 222 -8.14 2.39 -17.64
C ILE A 222 -8.75 1.05 -17.22
N ARG A 223 -8.85 0.11 -18.16
CA ARG A 223 -9.43 -1.21 -17.89
C ARG A 223 -8.67 -1.98 -16.81
N LEU A 224 -7.34 -1.96 -16.85
CA LEU A 224 -6.50 -2.61 -15.82
C LEU A 224 -6.66 -1.95 -14.45
N ALA A 225 -6.71 -0.62 -14.40
CA ALA A 225 -6.96 0.11 -13.16
C ALA A 225 -8.33 -0.23 -12.55
N GLU A 226 -9.39 -0.30 -13.37
CA GLU A 226 -10.73 -0.72 -12.94
C GLU A 226 -10.75 -2.16 -12.39
N LEU A 227 -10.08 -3.09 -13.08
CA LEU A 227 -9.97 -4.48 -12.61
C LEU A 227 -9.26 -4.55 -11.26
N ARG A 228 -8.22 -3.74 -11.07
CA ARG A 228 -7.51 -3.67 -9.79
C ARG A 228 -8.36 -3.07 -8.68
N GLU A 229 -9.10 -2.02 -8.96
CA GLU A 229 -10.05 -1.44 -7.98
C GLU A 229 -11.13 -2.45 -7.58
N LYS A 230 -11.69 -3.17 -8.55
CA LYS A 230 -12.65 -4.23 -8.27
C LYS A 230 -12.05 -5.31 -7.37
N TYR A 231 -10.85 -5.80 -7.68
CA TYR A 231 -10.15 -6.79 -6.86
C TYR A 231 -9.97 -6.30 -5.41
N ILE A 232 -9.55 -5.03 -5.22
CA ILE A 232 -9.39 -4.42 -3.90
C ILE A 232 -10.74 -4.35 -3.15
N MET A 233 -11.83 -4.01 -3.85
CA MET A 233 -13.17 -3.99 -3.25
C MET A 233 -13.64 -5.38 -2.84
N ASP A 234 -13.42 -6.39 -3.68
CA ASP A 234 -13.77 -7.78 -3.41
C ASP A 234 -13.00 -8.33 -2.20
N GLN A 235 -11.70 -7.99 -2.07
CA GLN A 235 -10.89 -8.32 -0.90
C GLN A 235 -11.46 -7.71 0.38
N LYS A 236 -11.76 -6.42 0.37
CA LYS A 236 -12.36 -5.73 1.53
C LYS A 236 -13.71 -6.33 1.94
N ALA A 237 -14.56 -6.66 0.95
CA ALA A 237 -15.85 -7.30 1.21
C ALA A 237 -15.67 -8.68 1.84
N THR A 238 -14.70 -9.46 1.36
CA THR A 238 -14.39 -10.79 1.91
C THR A 238 -13.88 -10.71 3.35
N GLU A 239 -13.00 -9.74 3.64
CA GLU A 239 -12.50 -9.51 5.00
C GLU A 239 -13.60 -9.06 5.95
N ALA A 240 -14.48 -8.14 5.52
CA ALA A 240 -15.63 -7.69 6.31
C ALA A 240 -16.58 -8.86 6.63
N ALA A 241 -16.95 -9.66 5.62
CA ALA A 241 -17.80 -10.84 5.82
C ALA A 241 -17.15 -11.88 6.74
N GLY A 242 -15.83 -12.06 6.66
CA GLY A 242 -15.06 -12.93 7.55
C GLY A 242 -15.08 -12.43 9.01
N TYR A 243 -14.96 -11.11 9.20
CA TYR A 243 -15.05 -10.49 10.53
C TYR A 243 -16.45 -10.66 11.14
N ASP A 244 -17.50 -10.35 10.38
CA ASP A 244 -18.89 -10.47 10.85
C ASP A 244 -19.21 -11.91 11.26
N LYS A 245 -18.86 -12.88 10.41
CA LYS A 245 -19.03 -14.30 10.72
C LYS A 245 -18.23 -14.75 11.96
N GLY A 246 -17.00 -14.25 12.09
CA GLY A 246 -16.17 -14.52 13.27
C GLY A 246 -16.75 -13.94 14.55
N TYR A 247 -17.30 -12.74 14.48
CA TYR A 247 -17.96 -12.05 15.58
C TYR A 247 -19.24 -12.79 16.03
N GLU A 248 -20.10 -13.17 15.09
CA GLU A 248 -21.32 -13.96 15.39
C GLU A 248 -20.98 -15.32 16.02
N ASN A 249 -19.99 -16.04 15.46
CA ASN A 249 -19.52 -17.30 16.02
C ASN A 249 -18.96 -17.12 17.45
N GLY A 250 -18.22 -16.02 17.69
CA GLY A 250 -17.67 -15.68 19.00
C GLY A 250 -18.78 -15.42 20.05
N ILE A 251 -19.81 -14.68 19.68
CA ILE A 251 -20.99 -14.46 20.54
C ILE A 251 -21.68 -15.78 20.84
N ALA A 252 -21.94 -16.61 19.83
CA ALA A 252 -22.60 -17.90 20.01
C ALA A 252 -21.79 -18.82 20.94
N ALA A 253 -20.48 -18.91 20.73
CA ALA A 253 -19.58 -19.70 21.57
C ALA A 253 -19.56 -19.21 23.03
N ASN A 254 -19.53 -17.89 23.23
CA ASN A 254 -19.57 -17.28 24.59
C ASN A 254 -20.90 -17.55 25.31
N LYS A 255 -22.04 -17.46 24.61
CA LYS A 255 -23.34 -17.81 25.13
C LYS A 255 -23.39 -19.26 25.67
N ILE A 256 -22.90 -20.20 24.86
CA ILE A 256 -22.81 -21.63 25.20
C ILE A 256 -21.87 -21.85 26.40
N GLU A 257 -20.69 -21.25 26.38
CA GLU A 257 -19.75 -21.39 27.51
C GLU A 257 -20.30 -20.82 28.82
N THR A 258 -20.94 -19.67 28.74
CA THR A 258 -21.60 -19.02 29.89
C THR A 258 -22.71 -19.91 30.43
N ALA A 259 -23.59 -20.45 29.56
CA ALA A 259 -24.64 -21.35 29.95
C ALA A 259 -24.11 -22.63 30.64
N LYS A 260 -23.04 -23.24 30.10
CA LYS A 260 -22.39 -24.39 30.75
C LYS A 260 -21.86 -24.07 32.15
N LYS A 261 -21.21 -22.91 32.32
CA LYS A 261 -20.68 -22.48 33.63
C LYS A 261 -21.78 -22.23 34.63
N LEU A 262 -22.89 -21.60 34.22
CA LEU A 262 -24.03 -21.33 35.10
C LEU A 262 -24.76 -22.62 35.48
N LYS A 263 -24.98 -23.52 34.51
CA LYS A 263 -25.60 -24.84 34.76
C LYS A 263 -24.80 -25.68 35.74
N ALA A 264 -23.47 -25.73 35.58
CA ALA A 264 -22.56 -26.43 36.50
C ALA A 264 -22.58 -25.87 37.95
N LYS A 265 -22.98 -24.61 38.11
CA LYS A 265 -23.15 -23.95 39.41
C LYS A 265 -24.57 -24.14 40.00
N GLY A 266 -25.45 -24.86 39.30
CA GLY A 266 -26.83 -25.12 39.77
C GLY A 266 -27.77 -23.92 39.62
N VAL A 267 -27.47 -22.97 38.73
CA VAL A 267 -28.35 -21.84 38.43
C VAL A 267 -29.61 -22.35 37.71
N ASP A 268 -30.78 -21.77 38.05
CA ASP A 268 -32.05 -22.12 37.42
C ASP A 268 -32.00 -21.92 35.89
N ILE A 269 -32.59 -22.87 35.15
CA ILE A 269 -32.55 -22.90 33.69
C ILE A 269 -33.20 -21.67 33.05
N ASN A 270 -34.26 -21.12 33.66
CA ASN A 270 -34.91 -19.92 33.15
C ASN A 270 -33.99 -18.69 33.28
N ILE A 271 -33.25 -18.61 34.40
CA ILE A 271 -32.26 -17.54 34.60
C ILE A 271 -31.10 -17.68 33.56
N ILE A 272 -30.66 -18.90 33.27
CA ILE A 272 -29.66 -19.16 32.25
C ILE A 272 -30.18 -18.75 30.86
N HIS A 273 -31.43 -19.07 30.55
CA HIS A 273 -32.09 -18.66 29.32
C HIS A 273 -32.16 -17.12 29.20
N GLU A 274 -32.64 -16.42 30.22
CA GLU A 274 -32.72 -14.96 30.24
C GLU A 274 -31.35 -14.29 30.11
N THR A 275 -30.30 -14.90 30.67
CA THR A 275 -28.94 -14.35 30.68
C THR A 275 -28.21 -14.56 29.34
N THR A 276 -28.47 -15.68 28.67
CA THR A 276 -27.69 -16.10 27.48
C THR A 276 -28.48 -16.02 26.19
N ASP A 277 -29.80 -15.83 26.22
CA ASP A 277 -30.73 -15.97 25.09
C ASP A 277 -30.67 -17.34 24.40
N LEU A 278 -30.12 -18.37 25.03
CA LEU A 278 -30.10 -19.71 24.46
C LEU A 278 -31.45 -20.40 24.72
N PRO A 279 -32.01 -21.13 23.76
CA PRO A 279 -33.21 -21.92 23.97
C PRO A 279 -33.05 -22.91 25.14
N ILE A 280 -34.12 -23.10 25.95
CA ILE A 280 -34.08 -24.00 27.07
C ILE A 280 -33.70 -25.43 26.66
N ASP A 281 -34.14 -25.87 25.47
CA ASP A 281 -33.80 -27.18 24.92
C ASP A 281 -32.32 -27.35 24.62
N GLU A 282 -31.64 -26.28 24.21
CA GLU A 282 -30.18 -26.25 24.04
C GLU A 282 -29.48 -26.28 25.40
N ILE A 283 -29.91 -25.46 26.35
CA ILE A 283 -29.36 -25.43 27.72
C ILE A 283 -29.46 -26.81 28.38
N ASN A 284 -30.57 -27.53 28.15
CA ASN A 284 -30.74 -28.87 28.67
C ASN A 284 -29.74 -29.89 28.14
N LYS A 285 -29.27 -29.72 26.89
CA LYS A 285 -28.29 -30.59 26.24
C LYS A 285 -26.82 -30.26 26.57
N LEU A 286 -26.54 -29.11 27.17
CA LEU A 286 -25.22 -28.70 27.64
C LEU A 286 -24.82 -29.42 28.93
#